data_c84925595d764367b3557729a89e8619
#
_entry.id   c84925595d764367b3557729a89e8619
#
_cell.length_a   1.000
_cell.length_b   1.000
_cell.length_c   1.000
_cell.angle_alpha   90.00
_cell.angle_beta   90.00
_cell.angle_gamma   90.00
#
_symmetry.space_group_name_H-M   'P 1'
#
loop_
_entity.id
_entity.type
_entity.pdbx_description
1 polymer ?
#
loop_
_entity_poly.entity_id
_entity_poly.type
_entity_poly.pdbx_seq_one_letter_code
_entity_poly.pdbx_strand_id
1 'polypeptide(L)'
;MKIAICVKQVPDSWAEKKMVNGRLDRASVDAVLNDLDEYAIEEALRIVEPLNEGKENPEHTITLISMGPDRATEAIRKGLSMGADSGVLVTDEALAGSDAIATSKVLAEVIAKGGFDLVFCGTESTDARMSVVPAMLAERLGWAQLTFAGSVKVDVTHSSVEIARVTESGVETMLANFPCVISVIEKINEPRYPSFKGIKIGRAHV
;
A
#
# COMPACT_ATOMS: atom_id res chain seq x y z
N MET A 1 -13.84 -10.23 -1.97
CA MET A 1 -12.37 -10.05 -1.98
C MET A 1 -12.01 -8.88 -1.10
N LYS A 2 -11.02 -9.08 -0.23
CA LYS A 2 -10.50 -8.04 0.68
C LYS A 2 -9.06 -7.72 0.29
N ILE A 3 -8.78 -6.46 0.01
CA ILE A 3 -7.45 -5.98 -0.38
C ILE A 3 -6.87 -5.16 0.77
N ALA A 4 -5.64 -5.50 1.21
CA ALA A 4 -4.85 -4.64 2.05
C ALA A 4 -3.89 -3.82 1.19
N ILE A 5 -3.68 -2.55 1.51
CA ILE A 5 -2.66 -1.72 0.87
C ILE A 5 -1.72 -1.19 1.96
N CYS A 6 -0.45 -1.56 1.87
CA CYS A 6 0.57 -0.98 2.73
C CYS A 6 0.87 0.44 2.26
N VAL A 7 0.68 1.42 3.14
CA VAL A 7 0.94 2.83 2.86
C VAL A 7 1.91 3.41 3.88
N LYS A 8 2.74 4.35 3.45
CA LYS A 8 3.75 4.96 4.31
C LYS A 8 3.65 6.48 4.27
N GLN A 9 3.73 7.11 5.44
CA GLN A 9 4.01 8.53 5.52
C GLN A 9 5.51 8.76 5.36
N VAL A 10 5.89 9.63 4.44
CA VAL A 10 7.29 9.99 4.13
C VAL A 10 7.48 11.50 4.17
N PRO A 11 8.70 12.01 4.39
CA PRO A 11 9.00 13.43 4.16
C PRO A 11 8.62 13.83 2.74
N ASP A 12 8.04 15.02 2.60
CA ASP A 12 7.77 15.59 1.28
C ASP A 12 9.05 15.54 0.42
N SER A 13 8.92 15.21 -0.86
CA SER A 13 10.04 15.09 -1.79
C SER A 13 10.81 16.41 -1.96
N TRP A 14 10.15 17.56 -1.74
CA TRP A 14 10.75 18.89 -1.75
C TRP A 14 11.40 19.29 -0.42
N ALA A 15 11.14 18.57 0.68
CA ALA A 15 11.73 18.85 1.97
C ALA A 15 13.25 18.55 1.98
N GLU A 16 14.02 19.40 2.66
CA GLU A 16 15.44 19.14 2.87
C GLU A 16 15.64 17.89 3.74
N LYS A 17 16.32 16.88 3.21
CA LYS A 17 16.61 15.64 3.93
C LYS A 17 17.79 15.84 4.87
N LYS A 18 17.54 15.83 6.17
CA LYS A 18 18.55 15.95 7.23
C LYS A 18 18.70 14.66 8.01
N MET A 19 19.91 14.38 8.44
CA MET A 19 20.19 13.27 9.35
C MET A 19 20.38 13.83 10.77
N VAL A 20 19.62 13.29 11.73
CA VAL A 20 19.72 13.60 13.15
C VAL A 20 19.98 12.30 13.91
N ASN A 21 21.07 12.25 14.67
CA ASN A 21 21.47 11.06 15.43
C ASN A 21 21.50 9.76 14.59
N GLY A 22 22.02 9.84 13.35
CA GLY A 22 22.12 8.69 12.44
C GLY A 22 20.82 8.24 11.81
N ARG A 23 19.73 9.00 11.96
CA ARG A 23 18.41 8.72 11.36
C ARG A 23 17.92 9.89 10.53
N LEU A 24 17.15 9.60 9.49
CA LEU A 24 16.46 10.63 8.73
C LEU A 24 15.49 11.38 9.65
N ASP A 25 15.61 12.69 9.70
CA ASP A 25 14.67 13.55 10.44
C ASP A 25 13.35 13.61 9.68
N ARG A 26 12.35 12.90 10.21
CA ARG A 26 10.99 12.89 9.69
C ARG A 26 10.05 13.78 10.49
N ALA A 27 10.49 14.23 11.67
CA ALA A 27 9.61 14.94 12.59
C ALA A 27 9.54 16.44 12.30
N SER A 28 10.64 17.04 11.85
CA SER A 28 10.75 18.50 11.65
C SER A 28 10.37 18.97 10.25
N VAL A 29 9.94 18.06 9.36
CA VAL A 29 9.59 18.38 7.98
C VAL A 29 8.14 18.04 7.68
N ASP A 30 7.59 18.66 6.65
CA ASP A 30 6.29 18.27 6.10
C ASP A 30 6.35 16.84 5.60
N ALA A 31 5.27 16.13 5.80
CA ALA A 31 5.17 14.73 5.44
C ALA A 31 3.89 14.46 4.63
N VAL A 32 4.01 13.56 3.68
CA VAL A 32 2.96 13.20 2.73
C VAL A 32 2.78 11.68 2.68
N LEU A 33 1.69 11.22 2.07
CA LEU A 33 1.58 9.84 1.63
C LEU A 33 2.68 9.59 0.58
N ASN A 34 3.37 8.46 0.68
CA ASN A 34 4.36 8.05 -0.30
C ASN A 34 3.76 8.01 -1.71
N ASP A 35 4.34 8.73 -2.65
CA ASP A 35 3.81 8.86 -4.02
C ASP A 35 3.61 7.49 -4.70
N LEU A 36 4.53 6.55 -4.46
CA LEU A 36 4.43 5.21 -5.04
C LEU A 36 3.29 4.38 -4.47
N ASP A 37 2.81 4.69 -3.28
CA ASP A 37 1.66 4.02 -2.68
C ASP A 37 0.33 4.54 -3.28
N GLU A 38 0.30 5.77 -3.82
CA GLU A 38 -0.87 6.30 -4.54
C GLU A 38 -1.19 5.46 -5.78
N TYR A 39 -0.18 4.94 -6.49
CA TYR A 39 -0.38 4.02 -7.61
C TYR A 39 -0.99 2.68 -7.16
N ALA A 40 -0.56 2.17 -6.00
CA ALA A 40 -1.12 0.94 -5.43
C ALA A 40 -2.59 1.13 -5.02
N ILE A 41 -2.94 2.29 -4.44
CA ILE A 41 -4.32 2.64 -4.09
C ILE A 41 -5.17 2.73 -5.36
N GLU A 42 -4.72 3.47 -6.36
CA GLU A 42 -5.47 3.62 -7.62
C GLU A 42 -5.68 2.29 -8.32
N GLU A 43 -4.67 1.41 -8.36
CA GLU A 43 -4.80 0.11 -9.01
C GLU A 43 -5.83 -0.77 -8.29
N ALA A 44 -5.81 -0.80 -6.97
CA ALA A 44 -6.80 -1.53 -6.18
C ALA A 44 -8.23 -0.98 -6.39
N LEU A 45 -8.39 0.35 -6.47
CA LEU A 45 -9.68 0.98 -6.77
C LEU A 45 -10.20 0.59 -8.16
N ARG A 46 -9.34 0.61 -9.17
CA ARG A 46 -9.69 0.18 -10.54
C ARG A 46 -10.16 -1.27 -10.62
N ILE A 47 -9.64 -2.13 -9.74
CA ILE A 47 -10.05 -3.54 -9.64
C ILE A 47 -11.38 -3.65 -8.91
N VAL A 48 -11.55 -2.95 -7.79
CA VAL A 48 -12.70 -3.13 -6.89
C VAL A 48 -13.95 -2.41 -7.36
N GLU A 49 -13.83 -1.19 -7.89
CA GLU A 49 -14.98 -0.38 -8.30
C GLU A 49 -15.90 -1.08 -9.32
N PRO A 50 -15.40 -1.66 -10.42
CA PRO A 50 -16.26 -2.37 -11.38
C PRO A 50 -16.94 -3.60 -10.78
N LEU A 51 -16.27 -4.28 -9.82
CA LEU A 51 -16.81 -5.46 -9.16
C LEU A 51 -17.93 -5.13 -8.16
N ASN A 52 -17.97 -3.90 -7.68
CA ASN A 52 -18.97 -3.39 -6.75
C ASN A 52 -20.07 -2.56 -7.45
N GLU A 53 -19.96 -2.32 -8.75
CA GLU A 53 -20.92 -1.49 -9.49
C GLU A 53 -22.34 -2.04 -9.38
N GLY A 54 -23.31 -1.18 -9.01
CA GLY A 54 -24.71 -1.51 -8.84
C GLY A 54 -25.05 -2.32 -7.58
N LYS A 55 -24.09 -2.57 -6.68
CA LYS A 55 -24.34 -3.28 -5.42
C LYS A 55 -24.62 -2.30 -4.28
N GLU A 56 -25.73 -2.51 -3.56
CA GLU A 56 -26.06 -1.74 -2.35
C GLU A 56 -25.06 -2.03 -1.22
N ASN A 57 -24.57 -3.27 -1.12
CA ASN A 57 -23.60 -3.70 -0.13
C ASN A 57 -22.34 -4.20 -0.85
N PRO A 58 -21.29 -3.38 -0.95
CA PRO A 58 -20.04 -3.78 -1.57
C PRO A 58 -19.40 -5.00 -0.88
N GLU A 59 -19.08 -6.04 -1.66
CA GLU A 59 -18.45 -7.26 -1.14
C GLU A 59 -16.92 -7.20 -1.23
N HIS A 60 -16.41 -6.30 -2.07
CA HIS A 60 -14.98 -6.11 -2.29
C HIS A 60 -14.54 -4.83 -1.59
N THR A 61 -13.53 -4.93 -0.72
CA THR A 61 -13.12 -3.82 0.14
C THR A 61 -11.62 -3.58 0.11
N ILE A 62 -11.24 -2.33 0.37
CA ILE A 62 -9.84 -1.87 0.43
C ILE A 62 -9.56 -1.32 1.82
N THR A 63 -8.56 -1.88 2.51
CA THR A 63 -8.07 -1.41 3.79
C THR A 63 -6.64 -0.94 3.68
N LEU A 64 -6.39 0.30 4.06
CA LEU A 64 -5.04 0.86 4.13
C LEU A 64 -4.38 0.42 5.44
N ILE A 65 -3.12 0.01 5.40
CA ILE A 65 -2.35 -0.38 6.58
C ILE A 65 -1.07 0.46 6.62
N SER A 66 -0.86 1.17 7.70
CA SER A 66 0.34 1.97 7.94
C SER A 66 0.94 1.65 9.30
N MET A 67 2.27 1.67 9.38
CA MET A 67 3.01 1.59 10.63
C MET A 67 3.82 2.88 10.80
N GLY A 68 3.58 3.58 11.92
CA GLY A 68 4.25 4.85 12.15
C GLY A 68 3.74 5.57 13.40
N PRO A 69 4.24 6.78 13.69
CA PRO A 69 3.71 7.64 14.76
C PRO A 69 2.29 8.12 14.42
N ASP A 70 1.58 8.65 15.39
CA ASP A 70 0.18 9.12 15.24
C ASP A 70 -0.05 10.03 14.02
N ARG A 71 0.93 10.87 13.69
CA ARG A 71 0.85 11.72 12.49
C ARG A 71 0.75 10.93 11.17
N ALA A 72 1.12 9.66 11.13
CA ALA A 72 0.96 8.82 9.94
C ALA A 72 -0.50 8.59 9.56
N THR A 73 -1.43 8.91 10.45
CA THR A 73 -2.87 9.02 10.18
C THR A 73 -3.18 9.91 8.96
N GLU A 74 -2.38 10.96 8.73
CA GLU A 74 -2.56 11.87 7.59
C GLU A 74 -2.40 11.15 6.24
N ALA A 75 -1.45 10.20 6.14
CA ALA A 75 -1.27 9.39 4.94
C ALA A 75 -2.48 8.46 4.72
N ILE A 76 -3.01 7.86 5.78
CA ILE A 76 -4.24 7.05 5.72
C ILE A 76 -5.42 7.92 5.26
N ARG A 77 -5.60 9.11 5.85
CA ARG A 77 -6.67 10.05 5.46
C ARG A 77 -6.60 10.43 3.99
N LYS A 78 -5.41 10.64 3.46
CA LYS A 78 -5.22 10.91 2.03
C LYS A 78 -5.71 9.73 1.20
N GLY A 79 -5.32 8.49 1.51
CA GLY A 79 -5.78 7.31 0.79
C GLY A 79 -7.29 7.04 0.93
N LEU A 80 -7.89 7.29 2.11
CA LEU A 80 -9.34 7.26 2.30
C LEU A 80 -10.04 8.30 1.42
N SER A 81 -9.45 9.49 1.26
CA SER A 81 -10.00 10.53 0.37
C SER A 81 -9.92 10.18 -1.11
N MET A 82 -9.05 9.25 -1.50
CA MET A 82 -8.98 8.67 -2.84
C MET A 82 -10.07 7.64 -3.08
N GLY A 83 -10.60 6.98 -2.04
CA GLY A 83 -11.70 6.03 -2.16
C GLY A 83 -11.53 4.72 -1.42
N ALA A 84 -10.46 4.51 -0.67
CA ALA A 84 -10.32 3.33 0.19
C ALA A 84 -11.40 3.32 1.29
N ASP A 85 -11.80 2.12 1.74
CA ASP A 85 -12.95 1.95 2.64
C ASP A 85 -12.59 2.13 4.12
N SER A 86 -11.37 1.72 4.51
CA SER A 86 -10.93 1.76 5.91
C SER A 86 -9.42 1.89 6.03
N GLY A 87 -8.96 2.20 7.24
CA GLY A 87 -7.54 2.31 7.53
C GLY A 87 -7.17 1.77 8.90
N VAL A 88 -5.98 1.20 9.01
CA VAL A 88 -5.37 0.69 10.23
C VAL A 88 -4.02 1.35 10.42
N LEU A 89 -3.85 2.07 11.53
CA LEU A 89 -2.56 2.59 11.95
C LEU A 89 -2.00 1.71 13.06
N VAL A 90 -0.79 1.20 12.85
CA VAL A 90 -0.01 0.52 13.89
C VAL A 90 0.95 1.52 14.49
N THR A 91 0.69 1.91 15.72
CA THR A 91 1.50 2.90 16.45
C THR A 91 1.86 2.40 17.84
N ASP A 92 3.12 2.52 18.20
CA ASP A 92 3.67 2.24 19.52
C ASP A 92 5.07 2.87 19.59
N GLU A 93 5.42 3.46 20.72
CA GLU A 93 6.75 4.05 20.94
C GLU A 93 7.89 3.02 20.77
N ALA A 94 7.63 1.75 21.14
CA ALA A 94 8.58 0.66 20.97
C ALA A 94 8.92 0.35 19.50
N LEU A 95 8.10 0.80 18.56
CA LEU A 95 8.34 0.63 17.12
C LEU A 95 9.25 1.71 16.53
N ALA A 96 9.57 2.74 17.31
CA ALA A 96 10.39 3.85 16.83
C ALA A 96 11.80 3.38 16.41
N GLY A 97 12.16 3.64 15.16
CA GLY A 97 13.45 3.23 14.60
C GLY A 97 13.51 1.80 14.07
N SER A 98 12.36 1.14 13.91
CA SER A 98 12.29 -0.15 13.22
C SER A 98 12.92 -0.09 11.83
N ASP A 99 13.72 -1.08 11.52
CA ASP A 99 14.23 -1.34 10.17
C ASP A 99 13.19 -2.07 9.30
N ALA A 100 13.56 -2.43 8.07
CA ALA A 100 12.67 -3.15 7.18
C ALA A 100 12.30 -4.55 7.70
N ILE A 101 13.19 -5.20 8.46
CA ILE A 101 12.96 -6.53 9.02
C ILE A 101 11.88 -6.46 10.11
N ALA A 102 12.01 -5.53 11.06
CA ALA A 102 11.03 -5.32 12.12
C ALA A 102 9.70 -4.80 11.55
N THR A 103 9.74 -3.84 10.63
CA THR A 103 8.56 -3.29 9.97
C THR A 103 7.76 -4.36 9.24
N SER A 104 8.41 -5.18 8.41
CA SER A 104 7.73 -6.25 7.68
C SER A 104 7.13 -7.31 8.59
N LYS A 105 7.74 -7.58 9.76
CA LYS A 105 7.19 -8.49 10.76
C LYS A 105 5.87 -7.96 11.33
N VAL A 106 5.86 -6.71 11.73
CA VAL A 106 4.64 -6.08 12.31
C VAL A 106 3.52 -6.00 11.28
N LEU A 107 3.82 -5.55 10.06
CA LEU A 107 2.83 -5.48 8.98
C LEU A 107 2.28 -6.86 8.63
N ALA A 108 3.11 -7.89 8.55
CA ALA A 108 2.67 -9.26 8.26
C ALA A 108 1.71 -9.80 9.32
N GLU A 109 1.95 -9.52 10.62
CA GLU A 109 1.03 -9.90 11.70
C GLU A 109 -0.35 -9.24 11.58
N VAL A 110 -0.39 -7.97 11.20
CA VAL A 110 -1.67 -7.25 10.97
C VAL A 110 -2.40 -7.83 9.76
N ILE A 111 -1.68 -8.05 8.67
CA ILE A 111 -2.23 -8.62 7.43
C ILE A 111 -2.79 -10.02 7.69
N ALA A 112 -2.04 -10.89 8.36
CA ALA A 112 -2.47 -12.24 8.68
C ALA A 112 -3.77 -12.29 9.51
N LYS A 113 -3.95 -11.33 10.43
CA LYS A 113 -5.18 -11.22 11.25
C LYS A 113 -6.37 -10.62 10.51
N GLY A 114 -6.13 -9.86 9.45
CA GLY A 114 -7.17 -9.15 8.70
C GLY A 114 -7.97 -10.03 7.72
N GLY A 115 -7.46 -11.20 7.38
CA GLY A 115 -8.12 -12.14 6.45
C GLY A 115 -8.22 -11.56 5.04
N PHE A 116 -7.12 -10.97 4.55
CA PHE A 116 -7.02 -10.39 3.21
C PHE A 116 -6.72 -11.46 2.15
N ASP A 117 -7.20 -11.22 0.94
CA ASP A 117 -6.95 -12.05 -0.24
C ASP A 117 -5.73 -11.54 -1.02
N LEU A 118 -5.55 -10.21 -1.05
CA LEU A 118 -4.47 -9.55 -1.77
C LEU A 118 -3.82 -8.47 -0.89
N VAL A 119 -2.51 -8.31 -1.03
CA VAL A 119 -1.77 -7.16 -0.49
C VAL A 119 -1.15 -6.38 -1.64
N PHE A 120 -1.43 -5.08 -1.69
CA PHE A 120 -0.77 -4.16 -2.61
C PHE A 120 0.24 -3.28 -1.88
N CYS A 121 1.33 -2.99 -2.55
CA CYS A 121 2.37 -2.06 -2.11
C CYS A 121 2.82 -1.21 -3.29
N GLY A 122 3.29 0.01 -3.04
CA GLY A 122 4.18 0.67 -3.97
C GLY A 122 5.50 -0.10 -4.10
N THR A 123 6.25 0.13 -5.15
CA THR A 123 7.55 -0.54 -5.35
C THR A 123 8.50 -0.26 -4.20
N GLU A 124 8.54 0.98 -3.71
CA GLU A 124 9.40 1.41 -2.61
C GLU A 124 8.86 2.66 -1.93
N SER A 125 9.46 3.03 -0.81
CA SER A 125 9.23 4.34 -0.20
C SER A 125 10.29 5.35 -0.65
N THR A 126 9.89 6.58 -0.95
CA THR A 126 10.78 7.65 -1.46
C THR A 126 11.86 8.06 -0.47
N ASP A 127 11.67 7.76 0.82
CA ASP A 127 12.62 8.09 1.89
C ASP A 127 13.68 7.00 2.14
N ALA A 128 13.37 5.71 1.90
CA ALA A 128 14.27 4.59 2.18
C ALA A 128 14.79 3.87 0.91
N ARG A 129 14.00 3.83 -0.17
CA ARG A 129 14.37 3.29 -1.49
C ARG A 129 14.95 1.88 -1.47
N MET A 130 14.41 1.00 -0.63
CA MET A 130 14.94 -0.36 -0.48
C MET A 130 14.26 -1.40 -1.36
N SER A 131 13.01 -1.19 -1.77
CA SER A 131 12.18 -2.09 -2.61
C SER A 131 12.01 -3.52 -2.06
N VAL A 132 12.29 -3.76 -0.77
CA VAL A 132 12.33 -5.11 -0.18
C VAL A 132 11.10 -5.50 0.62
N VAL A 133 10.32 -4.52 1.10
CA VAL A 133 9.18 -4.79 2.00
C VAL A 133 8.13 -5.70 1.38
N PRO A 134 7.73 -5.55 0.10
CA PRO A 134 6.76 -6.46 -0.51
C PRO A 134 7.24 -7.93 -0.53
N ALA A 135 8.50 -8.17 -0.86
CA ALA A 135 9.09 -9.50 -0.84
C ALA A 135 9.17 -10.08 0.58
N MET A 136 9.55 -9.26 1.56
CA MET A 136 9.57 -9.66 2.98
C MET A 136 8.19 -10.02 3.51
N LEU A 137 7.15 -9.30 3.08
CA LEU A 137 5.76 -9.60 3.44
C LEU A 137 5.33 -10.95 2.84
N ALA A 138 5.59 -11.18 1.56
CA ALA A 138 5.26 -12.43 0.89
C ALA A 138 5.91 -13.63 1.60
N GLU A 139 7.20 -13.55 1.90
CA GLU A 139 7.94 -14.60 2.62
C GLU A 139 7.36 -14.85 4.02
N ARG A 140 7.09 -13.79 4.80
CA ARG A 140 6.55 -13.93 6.16
C ARG A 140 5.15 -14.49 6.21
N LEU A 141 4.33 -14.20 5.21
CA LEU A 141 2.97 -14.69 5.09
C LEU A 141 2.90 -16.08 4.43
N GLY A 142 3.97 -16.53 3.81
CA GLY A 142 3.97 -17.76 2.99
C GLY A 142 3.11 -17.61 1.74
N TRP A 143 2.99 -16.39 1.20
CA TRP A 143 2.16 -16.04 0.06
C TRP A 143 3.00 -15.88 -1.21
N ALA A 144 2.35 -16.01 -2.37
CA ALA A 144 2.99 -15.75 -3.64
C ALA A 144 3.44 -14.28 -3.75
N GLN A 145 4.60 -14.06 -4.39
CA GLN A 145 5.20 -12.74 -4.62
C GLN A 145 5.06 -12.33 -6.08
N LEU A 146 4.31 -11.27 -6.35
CA LEU A 146 4.09 -10.67 -7.67
C LEU A 146 4.58 -9.21 -7.67
N THR A 147 5.89 -9.00 -7.77
CA THR A 147 6.53 -7.67 -7.62
C THR A 147 6.85 -7.00 -8.95
N PHE A 148 6.95 -5.65 -8.92
CA PHE A 148 7.25 -4.79 -10.06
C PHE A 148 6.21 -4.87 -11.18
N ALA A 149 4.93 -4.94 -10.82
CA ALA A 149 3.84 -5.04 -11.78
C ALA A 149 3.63 -3.72 -12.54
N GLY A 150 3.73 -3.78 -13.87
CA GLY A 150 3.33 -2.71 -14.80
C GLY A 150 1.89 -2.88 -15.29
N SER A 151 1.27 -4.02 -15.02
CA SER A 151 -0.17 -4.25 -15.15
C SER A 151 -0.60 -5.38 -14.22
N VAL A 152 -1.86 -5.33 -13.77
CA VAL A 152 -2.46 -6.34 -12.90
C VAL A 152 -3.83 -6.73 -13.46
N LYS A 153 -4.07 -8.04 -13.58
CA LYS A 153 -5.38 -8.60 -13.91
C LYS A 153 -5.80 -9.56 -12.82
N VAL A 154 -6.96 -9.31 -12.22
CA VAL A 154 -7.52 -10.13 -11.15
C VAL A 154 -8.71 -10.92 -11.68
N ASP A 155 -8.66 -12.24 -11.57
CA ASP A 155 -9.79 -13.13 -11.79
C ASP A 155 -10.35 -13.60 -10.44
N VAL A 156 -11.43 -12.96 -10.01
CA VAL A 156 -12.08 -13.27 -8.72
C VAL A 156 -12.73 -14.65 -8.75
N THR A 157 -13.22 -15.10 -9.91
CA THR A 157 -13.88 -16.40 -10.08
C THR A 157 -12.92 -17.55 -9.85
N HIS A 158 -11.70 -17.43 -10.37
CA HIS A 158 -10.66 -18.44 -10.22
C HIS A 158 -9.66 -18.11 -9.10
N SER A 159 -9.89 -17.02 -8.35
CA SER A 159 -9.00 -16.56 -7.26
C SER A 159 -7.55 -16.48 -7.71
N SER A 160 -7.30 -15.84 -8.84
CA SER A 160 -5.98 -15.74 -9.45
C SER A 160 -5.63 -14.31 -9.88
N VAL A 161 -4.33 -14.02 -9.95
CA VAL A 161 -3.76 -12.75 -10.41
C VAL A 161 -2.70 -13.01 -11.46
N GLU A 162 -2.80 -12.31 -12.59
CA GLU A 162 -1.77 -12.20 -13.62
C GLU A 162 -1.16 -10.82 -13.57
N ILE A 163 0.16 -10.72 -13.59
CA ILE A 163 0.87 -9.44 -13.72
C ILE A 163 1.81 -9.45 -14.94
N ALA A 164 2.03 -8.28 -15.52
CA ALA A 164 3.18 -8.02 -16.37
C ALA A 164 4.28 -7.40 -15.51
N ARG A 165 5.27 -8.21 -15.11
CA ARG A 165 6.43 -7.76 -14.34
C ARG A 165 7.42 -7.06 -15.24
N VAL A 166 7.78 -5.83 -14.89
CA VAL A 166 8.76 -5.04 -15.63
C VAL A 166 10.14 -5.20 -14.99
N THR A 167 11.12 -5.62 -15.78
CA THR A 167 12.52 -5.78 -15.35
C THR A 167 13.44 -5.06 -16.35
N GLU A 168 14.72 -4.94 -16.02
CA GLU A 168 15.73 -4.38 -16.94
C GLU A 168 15.88 -5.22 -18.22
N SER A 169 15.64 -6.52 -18.14
CA SER A 169 15.74 -7.46 -19.27
C SER A 169 14.48 -7.54 -20.12
N GLY A 170 13.38 -6.94 -19.70
CA GLY A 170 12.11 -6.95 -20.41
C GLY A 170 10.90 -7.14 -19.53
N VAL A 171 9.81 -7.64 -20.11
CA VAL A 171 8.53 -7.87 -19.43
C VAL A 171 8.28 -9.37 -19.31
N GLU A 172 7.96 -9.82 -18.12
CA GLU A 172 7.62 -11.21 -17.77
C GLU A 172 6.15 -11.31 -17.35
N THR A 173 5.43 -12.29 -17.88
CA THR A 173 4.09 -12.61 -17.36
C THR A 173 4.22 -13.56 -16.18
N MET A 174 3.65 -13.17 -15.04
CA MET A 174 3.60 -14.01 -13.83
C MET A 174 2.15 -14.24 -13.42
N LEU A 175 1.87 -15.44 -12.94
CA LEU A 175 0.55 -15.86 -12.49
C LEU A 175 0.65 -16.48 -11.09
N ALA A 176 -0.28 -16.12 -10.22
CA ALA A 176 -0.40 -16.73 -8.89
C ALA A 176 -1.88 -16.84 -8.47
N ASN A 177 -2.16 -17.75 -7.55
CA ASN A 177 -3.45 -17.82 -6.88
C ASN A 177 -3.46 -16.93 -5.62
N PHE A 178 -4.65 -16.58 -5.15
CA PHE A 178 -4.83 -15.96 -3.84
C PHE A 178 -4.39 -16.92 -2.71
N PRO A 179 -3.88 -16.40 -1.59
CA PRO A 179 -3.50 -15.00 -1.39
C PRO A 179 -2.12 -14.68 -1.98
N CYS A 180 -1.89 -13.43 -2.36
CA CYS A 180 -0.58 -12.99 -2.86
C CYS A 180 -0.26 -11.54 -2.49
N VAL A 181 1.03 -11.19 -2.58
CA VAL A 181 1.56 -9.84 -2.38
C VAL A 181 2.01 -9.28 -3.72
N ILE A 182 1.51 -8.10 -4.06
CA ILE A 182 1.74 -7.41 -5.33
C ILE A 182 2.45 -6.09 -5.05
N SER A 183 3.53 -5.78 -5.74
CA SER A 183 4.03 -4.40 -5.78
C SER A 183 3.91 -3.84 -7.18
N VAL A 184 3.50 -2.57 -7.27
CA VAL A 184 3.24 -1.89 -8.53
C VAL A 184 4.28 -0.81 -8.81
N ILE A 185 4.62 -0.61 -10.09
CA ILE A 185 5.52 0.46 -10.51
C ILE A 185 4.75 1.76 -10.79
N GLU A 186 5.45 2.89 -10.79
CA GLU A 186 4.89 4.23 -10.99
C GLU A 186 4.16 4.45 -12.33
N LYS A 187 4.36 3.61 -13.31
CA LYS A 187 3.74 3.75 -14.64
C LYS A 187 2.53 2.84 -14.87
N ILE A 188 2.05 2.16 -13.84
CA ILE A 188 0.94 1.24 -13.96
C ILE A 188 -0.39 1.96 -14.26
N ASN A 189 -0.56 3.15 -13.72
CA ASN A 189 -1.76 3.98 -13.87
C ASN A 189 -1.44 5.48 -13.65
N GLU A 190 -2.47 6.32 -13.59
CA GLU A 190 -2.40 7.70 -13.12
C GLU A 190 -3.31 7.81 -11.89
N PRO A 191 -2.76 8.06 -10.68
CA PRO A 191 -3.55 8.19 -9.47
C PRO A 191 -4.56 9.33 -9.55
N ARG A 192 -5.78 9.07 -9.13
CA ARG A 192 -6.85 10.07 -9.09
C ARG A 192 -6.62 11.13 -8.01
N TYR A 193 -7.10 12.32 -8.27
CA TYR A 193 -7.21 13.34 -7.24
C TYR A 193 -8.35 13.01 -6.25
N PRO A 194 -8.18 13.34 -4.95
CA PRO A 194 -9.24 13.17 -3.97
C PRO A 194 -10.52 13.90 -4.36
N SER A 195 -11.66 13.23 -4.24
CA SER A 195 -12.95 13.87 -4.43
C SER A 195 -13.38 14.69 -3.20
N PHE A 196 -14.22 15.71 -3.36
CA PHE A 196 -14.78 16.47 -2.23
C PHE A 196 -15.54 15.57 -1.25
N LYS A 197 -16.25 14.54 -1.74
CA LYS A 197 -16.92 13.53 -0.90
C LYS A 197 -15.90 12.69 -0.13
N GLY A 198 -14.86 12.24 -0.79
CA GLY A 198 -13.77 11.47 -0.17
C GLY A 198 -13.03 12.27 0.91
N ILE A 199 -12.80 13.58 0.71
CA ILE A 199 -12.19 14.44 1.73
C ILE A 199 -13.04 14.52 2.99
N LYS A 200 -14.38 14.55 2.88
CA LYS A 200 -15.28 14.53 4.04
C LYS A 200 -15.21 13.18 4.77
N ILE A 201 -15.21 12.07 4.04
CA ILE A 201 -15.09 10.71 4.61
C ILE A 201 -13.73 10.54 5.30
N GLY A 202 -12.64 10.92 4.64
CA GLY A 202 -11.29 10.84 5.22
C GLY A 202 -11.11 11.64 6.51
N ARG A 203 -11.96 12.64 6.80
CA ARG A 203 -11.98 13.39 8.06
C ARG A 203 -12.82 12.71 9.15
N ALA A 204 -13.77 11.85 8.78
CA ALA A 204 -14.76 11.29 9.69
C ALA A 204 -14.39 9.91 10.25
N HIS A 205 -13.44 9.20 9.64
CA HIS A 205 -13.14 7.80 9.94
C HIS A 205 -11.65 7.58 10.28
N VAL A 206 -11.16 8.27 11.32
CA VAL A 206 -9.86 7.98 11.94
C VAL A 206 -10.02 7.84 13.44
#